data_6b6fc30b7ae41398b4a5e8c5c7d97a6e
#
_entry.id   6b6fc30b7ae41398b4a5e8c5c7d97a6e
#
_cell.length_a   1.000
_cell.length_b   1.000
_cell.length_c   1.000
_cell.angle_alpha   90.00
_cell.angle_beta   90.00
_cell.angle_gamma   90.00
#
_symmetry.space_group_name_H-M   'P 1'
#
loop_
_entity.id
_entity.type
_entity.pdbx_description
1 polymer ?
#
loop_
_entity_poly.entity_id
_entity_poly.type
_entity_poly.pdbx_seq_one_letter_code
_entity_poly.pdbx_strand_id
1 'polypeptide(L)'
;MDDIETKKLVKHVDSRGWLAEIFRPNDVNKTMKGQVTVTTAHPGIIKANHYHKKMNEWYCVIKGKMHLVLKDMKTAEKKEIMLSDDNLSIIKITPWIAHGFKNIGDDMLFVLMYIDSPFDPDDTDTFAEVVI
;
A
#
# COMPACT_ATOMS: atom_id res chain seq x y z
N MET A 1 11.36 -7.87 -9.02
CA MET A 1 11.17 -6.72 -8.10
C MET A 1 11.44 -5.36 -8.73
N ASP A 2 12.17 -5.32 -9.84
CA ASP A 2 12.46 -4.05 -10.53
C ASP A 2 11.21 -3.39 -11.13
N ASP A 3 10.14 -4.17 -11.32
CA ASP A 3 8.84 -3.69 -11.79
C ASP A 3 7.95 -3.10 -10.68
N ILE A 4 8.37 -3.19 -9.41
CA ILE A 4 7.66 -2.56 -8.30
C ILE A 4 8.07 -1.10 -8.22
N GLU A 5 7.18 -0.22 -8.66
CA GLU A 5 7.42 1.22 -8.74
C GLU A 5 6.36 1.99 -7.97
N THR A 6 6.77 3.14 -7.44
CA THR A 6 5.83 4.12 -6.91
C THR A 6 5.43 5.10 -8.00
N LYS A 7 4.17 5.48 -8.00
CA LYS A 7 3.67 6.58 -8.83
C LYS A 7 3.41 7.79 -7.97
N LYS A 8 4.12 8.88 -8.24
CA LYS A 8 3.92 10.16 -7.56
C LYS A 8 2.60 10.77 -8.00
N LEU A 9 1.83 11.25 -7.03
CA LEU A 9 0.54 11.91 -7.27
C LEU A 9 0.67 13.43 -7.16
N VAL A 10 -0.27 14.14 -7.79
CA VAL A 10 -0.36 15.59 -7.69
C VAL A 10 -1.24 15.96 -6.49
N LYS A 11 -0.68 16.73 -5.57
CA LYS A 11 -1.39 17.29 -4.44
C LYS A 11 -1.73 18.75 -4.74
N HIS A 12 -3.02 19.07 -4.84
CA HIS A 12 -3.49 20.43 -5.09
C HIS A 12 -3.68 21.12 -3.75
N VAL A 13 -2.77 22.01 -3.40
CA VAL A 13 -2.72 22.68 -2.09
C VAL A 13 -3.20 24.12 -2.20
N ASP A 14 -4.06 24.55 -1.28
CA ASP A 14 -4.45 25.94 -1.11
C ASP A 14 -4.56 26.28 0.39
N SER A 15 -5.06 27.48 0.73
CA SER A 15 -5.17 27.93 2.12
C SER A 15 -6.13 27.09 2.98
N ARG A 16 -7.02 26.30 2.36
CA ARG A 16 -8.00 25.46 3.06
C ARG A 16 -7.50 24.05 3.35
N GLY A 17 -6.41 23.58 2.67
CA GLY A 17 -5.90 22.23 2.76
C GLY A 17 -5.45 21.72 1.40
N TRP A 18 -5.65 20.43 1.15
CA TRP A 18 -5.24 19.85 -0.13
C TRP A 18 -6.24 18.80 -0.62
N LEU A 19 -6.19 18.57 -1.95
CA LEU A 19 -6.97 17.55 -2.66
C LEU A 19 -6.05 16.77 -3.57
N ALA A 20 -6.25 15.46 -3.65
CA ALA A 20 -5.58 14.60 -4.62
C ALA A 20 -6.51 13.50 -5.11
N GLU A 21 -6.38 13.15 -6.38
CA GLU A 21 -7.04 11.97 -6.96
C GLU A 21 -6.09 10.79 -6.80
N ILE A 22 -6.49 9.76 -6.03
CA ILE A 22 -5.58 8.71 -5.58
C ILE A 22 -5.70 7.45 -6.45
N PHE A 23 -6.87 6.82 -6.45
CA PHE A 23 -7.07 5.56 -7.19
C PHE A 23 -7.91 5.83 -8.44
N ARG A 24 -7.23 6.28 -9.50
CA ARG A 24 -7.89 6.55 -10.79
C ARG A 24 -7.97 5.25 -11.62
N PRO A 25 -9.04 5.05 -12.42
CA PRO A 25 -9.17 3.82 -13.22
C PRO A 25 -7.95 3.50 -14.08
N ASN A 26 -7.34 4.51 -14.71
CA ASN A 26 -6.16 4.29 -15.56
C ASN A 26 -4.91 3.90 -14.77
N ASP A 27 -4.87 4.21 -13.48
CA ASP A 27 -3.70 3.94 -12.63
C ASP A 27 -3.78 2.60 -11.91
N VAL A 28 -4.99 2.11 -11.65
CA VAL A 28 -5.17 0.88 -10.86
C VAL A 28 -5.90 -0.21 -11.63
N ASN A 29 -7.17 0.01 -11.96
CA ASN A 29 -7.99 -0.99 -12.62
C ASN A 29 -9.12 -0.29 -13.39
N LYS A 30 -9.14 -0.40 -14.71
CA LYS A 30 -10.11 0.31 -15.56
C LYS A 30 -11.55 -0.03 -15.24
N THR A 31 -11.84 -1.23 -14.72
CA THR A 31 -13.18 -1.62 -14.32
C THR A 31 -13.59 -1.10 -12.95
N MET A 32 -12.63 -0.67 -12.15
CA MET A 32 -12.80 -0.25 -10.74
C MET A 32 -13.53 -1.28 -9.89
N LYS A 33 -13.46 -2.56 -10.25
CA LYS A 33 -13.94 -3.65 -9.42
C LYS A 33 -12.99 -3.85 -8.24
N GLY A 34 -13.54 -4.17 -7.08
CA GLY A 34 -12.75 -4.38 -5.88
C GLY A 34 -13.27 -3.57 -4.71
N GLN A 35 -12.38 -3.19 -3.82
CA GLN A 35 -12.75 -2.38 -2.66
C GLN A 35 -11.64 -1.43 -2.23
N VAL A 36 -12.05 -0.35 -1.59
CA VAL A 36 -11.15 0.61 -0.93
C VAL A 36 -11.26 0.40 0.58
N THR A 37 -10.10 0.33 1.23
CA THR A 37 -10.00 0.15 2.68
C THR A 37 -9.06 1.22 3.24
N VAL A 38 -9.35 1.70 4.43
CA VAL A 38 -8.40 2.52 5.19
C VAL A 38 -7.89 1.70 6.37
N THR A 39 -6.58 1.73 6.60
CA THR A 39 -5.98 1.17 7.80
C THR A 39 -5.17 2.24 8.51
N THR A 40 -5.07 2.14 9.81
CA THR A 40 -4.28 3.03 10.64
C THR A 40 -3.31 2.23 11.49
N ALA A 41 -2.23 2.88 11.92
CA ALA A 41 -1.26 2.28 12.84
C ALA A 41 -0.72 3.34 13.78
N HIS A 42 -0.70 3.04 15.07
CA HIS A 42 -0.03 3.90 16.07
C HIS A 42 1.48 3.89 15.81
N PRO A 43 2.22 4.92 16.31
CA PRO A 43 3.67 4.94 16.17
C PRO A 43 4.35 3.64 16.62
N GLY A 44 5.27 3.14 15.81
CA GLY A 44 6.03 1.92 16.07
C GLY A 44 5.32 0.61 15.72
N ILE A 45 4.03 0.64 15.37
CA ILE A 45 3.27 -0.58 15.07
C ILE A 45 3.62 -1.10 13.67
N ILE A 46 3.73 -2.41 13.61
CA ILE A 46 3.96 -3.17 12.36
C ILE A 46 2.67 -3.88 11.99
N LYS A 47 2.32 -3.81 10.71
CA LYS A 47 1.14 -4.48 10.13
C LYS A 47 1.47 -5.20 8.85
N ALA A 48 0.51 -5.94 8.32
CA ALA A 48 0.61 -6.80 7.14
C ALA A 48 1.50 -8.02 7.42
N ASN A 49 2.73 -8.08 6.93
CA ASN A 49 3.56 -9.29 6.98
C ASN A 49 2.83 -10.48 6.36
N HIS A 50 2.39 -10.28 5.12
CA HIS A 50 1.66 -11.29 4.36
C HIS A 50 1.87 -11.09 2.85
N TYR A 51 1.35 -12.02 2.07
CA TYR A 51 1.29 -11.91 0.61
C TYR A 51 -0.02 -12.50 0.08
N HIS A 52 -0.34 -12.14 -1.15
CA HIS A 52 -1.50 -12.64 -1.88
C HIS A 52 -1.02 -13.42 -3.10
N LYS A 53 -1.82 -14.38 -3.56
CA LYS A 53 -1.48 -15.17 -4.74
C LYS A 53 -2.24 -14.74 -5.99
N LYS A 54 -3.35 -14.03 -5.83
CA LYS A 54 -4.27 -13.67 -6.92
C LYS A 54 -4.50 -12.17 -7.04
N MET A 55 -4.75 -11.47 -5.91
CA MET A 55 -5.13 -10.06 -5.95
C MET A 55 -3.93 -9.13 -6.06
N ASN A 56 -4.13 -8.03 -6.76
CA ASN A 56 -3.25 -6.87 -6.71
C ASN A 56 -3.75 -5.90 -5.66
N GLU A 57 -2.82 -5.20 -5.05
CA GLU A 57 -3.10 -4.25 -3.98
C GLU A 57 -2.32 -2.96 -4.22
N TRP A 58 -2.93 -1.83 -3.93
CA TRP A 58 -2.30 -0.52 -4.04
C TRP A 58 -2.38 0.18 -2.70
N TYR A 59 -1.26 0.75 -2.26
CA TYR A 59 -1.16 1.53 -1.03
C TYR A 59 -0.94 3.01 -1.34
N CYS A 60 -1.55 3.87 -0.53
CA CYS A 60 -1.27 5.31 -0.50
C CYS A 60 -1.24 5.79 0.95
N VAL A 61 -0.10 6.30 1.38
CA VAL A 61 0.01 6.94 2.70
C VAL A 61 -0.55 8.35 2.58
N ILE A 62 -1.70 8.60 3.22
CA ILE A 62 -2.36 9.91 3.18
C ILE A 62 -1.99 10.78 4.36
N LYS A 63 -1.49 10.19 5.46
CA LYS A 63 -0.95 10.91 6.61
C LYS A 63 0.08 10.06 7.33
N GLY A 64 1.23 10.65 7.61
CA GLY A 64 2.30 10.00 8.37
C GLY A 64 3.44 9.47 7.51
N LYS A 65 4.24 8.59 8.10
CA LYS A 65 5.45 8.04 7.49
C LYS A 65 5.47 6.53 7.66
N MET A 66 5.68 5.82 6.57
CA MET A 66 5.68 4.36 6.51
C MET A 66 7.02 3.84 6.02
N HIS A 67 7.56 2.86 6.72
CA HIS A 67 8.63 2.00 6.22
C HIS A 67 7.98 0.71 5.69
N LEU A 68 8.04 0.50 4.39
CA LEU A 68 7.49 -0.65 3.70
C LEU A 68 8.61 -1.59 3.27
N VAL A 69 8.49 -2.86 3.62
CA VAL A 69 9.43 -3.91 3.19
C VAL A 69 8.68 -4.87 2.28
N LEU A 70 9.26 -5.13 1.12
CA LEU A 70 8.75 -6.05 0.10
C LEU A 70 9.70 -7.22 -0.06
N LYS A 71 9.15 -8.42 -0.26
CA LYS A 71 9.94 -9.62 -0.55
C LYS A 71 9.26 -10.41 -1.66
N ASP A 72 9.99 -10.66 -2.74
CA ASP A 72 9.53 -11.56 -3.80
C ASP A 72 9.61 -13.00 -3.28
N MET A 73 8.45 -13.67 -3.18
CA MET A 73 8.38 -15.02 -2.64
C MET A 73 8.98 -16.08 -3.58
N LYS A 74 9.22 -15.73 -4.85
CA LYS A 74 9.80 -16.63 -5.84
C LYS A 74 11.32 -16.54 -5.90
N THR A 75 11.89 -15.34 -5.69
CA THR A 75 13.33 -15.09 -5.81
C THR A 75 14.00 -14.81 -4.47
N ALA A 76 13.22 -14.53 -3.41
CA ALA A 76 13.67 -14.05 -2.11
C ALA A 76 14.33 -12.67 -2.12
N GLU A 77 14.29 -11.94 -3.25
CA GLU A 77 14.76 -10.56 -3.34
C GLU A 77 13.93 -9.67 -2.43
N LYS A 78 14.59 -8.73 -1.75
CA LYS A 78 13.93 -7.76 -0.86
C LYS A 78 14.13 -6.34 -1.35
N LYS A 79 13.15 -5.48 -1.08
CA LYS A 79 13.19 -4.05 -1.38
C LYS A 79 12.54 -3.29 -0.22
N GLU A 80 13.13 -2.16 0.14
CA GLU A 80 12.60 -1.28 1.17
C GLU A 80 12.22 0.06 0.54
N ILE A 81 11.06 0.58 0.93
CA ILE A 81 10.52 1.84 0.41
C ILE A 81 9.98 2.67 1.57
N MET A 82 10.32 3.95 1.57
CA MET A 82 9.73 4.91 2.48
C MET A 82 8.61 5.67 1.76
N LEU A 83 7.43 5.68 2.36
CA LEU A 83 6.27 6.40 1.86
C LEU A 83 5.81 7.40 2.91
N SER A 84 5.39 8.57 2.48
CA SER A 84 4.89 9.61 3.38
C SER A 84 3.89 10.52 2.69
N ASP A 85 3.14 11.30 3.48
CA ASP A 85 2.24 12.31 2.95
C ASP A 85 2.99 13.53 2.37
N ASP A 86 4.28 13.69 2.70
CA ASP A 86 5.13 14.72 2.10
C ASP A 86 5.42 14.44 0.63
N ASN A 87 5.35 13.18 0.23
CA ASN A 87 5.58 12.74 -1.14
C ASN A 87 4.48 11.75 -1.53
N LEU A 88 3.25 12.27 -1.69
CA LEU A 88 2.07 11.47 -1.93
C LEU A 88 2.24 10.60 -3.17
N SER A 89 2.18 9.29 -2.98
CA SER A 89 2.44 8.30 -4.03
C SER A 89 1.57 7.07 -3.84
N ILE A 90 1.28 6.37 -4.93
CA ILE A 90 0.71 5.03 -4.86
C ILE A 90 1.78 4.01 -5.22
N ILE A 91 1.71 2.84 -4.59
CA ILE A 91 2.54 1.70 -4.93
C ILE A 91 1.64 0.49 -5.21
N LYS A 92 1.92 -0.20 -6.31
CA LYS A 92 1.24 -1.45 -6.65
C LYS A 92 2.03 -2.62 -6.10
N ILE A 93 1.36 -3.46 -5.33
CA ILE A 93 1.91 -4.71 -4.81
C ILE A 93 1.23 -5.87 -5.54
N THR A 94 2.00 -6.57 -6.36
CA THR A 94 1.50 -7.66 -7.19
C THR A 94 1.45 -8.98 -6.41
N PRO A 95 0.75 -10.01 -6.92
CA PRO A 95 0.76 -11.33 -6.29
C PRO A 95 2.18 -11.87 -6.06
N TRP A 96 2.34 -12.67 -5.01
CA TRP A 96 3.61 -13.29 -4.61
C TRP A 96 4.67 -12.31 -4.10
N ILE A 97 4.29 -11.07 -3.82
CA ILE A 97 5.17 -10.10 -3.14
C ILE A 97 4.68 -9.97 -1.70
N ALA A 98 5.43 -10.56 -0.78
CA ALA A 98 5.19 -10.39 0.64
C ALA A 98 5.54 -8.97 1.05
N HIS A 99 4.72 -8.40 1.92
CA HIS A 99 4.89 -7.03 2.35
C HIS A 99 4.51 -6.86 3.82
N GLY A 100 5.23 -5.98 4.47
CA GLY A 100 4.98 -5.56 5.83
C GLY A 100 5.39 -4.11 5.97
N PHE A 101 4.73 -3.39 6.86
CA PHE A 101 5.04 -1.98 7.06
C PHE A 101 5.03 -1.60 8.54
N LYS A 102 5.80 -0.56 8.84
CA LYS A 102 5.92 0.01 10.18
C LYS A 102 5.62 1.50 10.12
N ASN A 103 4.85 1.99 11.09
CA ASN A 103 4.73 3.43 11.31
C ASN A 103 6.02 3.95 11.94
N ILE A 104 6.77 4.75 11.20
CA ILE A 104 8.03 5.35 11.65
C ILE A 104 7.90 6.83 12.00
N GLY A 105 6.67 7.36 11.98
CA GLY A 105 6.38 8.73 12.39
C GLY A 105 6.00 8.83 13.87
N ASP A 106 5.66 10.06 14.30
CA ASP A 106 5.32 10.37 15.68
C ASP A 106 3.82 10.35 15.95
N ASP A 107 3.01 10.39 14.89
CA ASP A 107 1.55 10.40 14.94
C ASP A 107 0.98 9.15 14.27
N MET A 108 -0.35 9.01 14.33
CA MET A 108 -1.04 7.90 13.67
C MET A 108 -0.82 7.92 12.17
N LEU A 109 -0.45 6.77 11.61
CA LEU A 109 -0.33 6.55 10.18
C LEU A 109 -1.71 6.22 9.60
N PHE A 110 -2.07 6.85 8.47
CA PHE A 110 -3.29 6.57 7.72
C PHE A 110 -2.92 6.10 6.31
N VAL A 111 -3.35 4.91 5.96
CA VAL A 111 -3.07 4.29 4.66
C VAL A 111 -4.38 3.97 3.97
N LEU A 112 -4.58 4.50 2.76
CA LEU A 112 -5.63 4.03 1.86
C LEU A 112 -5.10 2.85 1.06
N MET A 113 -5.92 1.83 0.91
CA MET A 113 -5.61 0.63 0.15
C MET A 113 -6.72 0.36 -0.85
N TYR A 114 -6.35 -0.05 -2.05
CA TYR A 114 -7.28 -0.57 -3.05
C TYR A 114 -6.87 -2.00 -3.39
N ILE A 115 -7.82 -2.91 -3.41
CA ILE A 115 -7.62 -4.27 -3.91
C ILE A 115 -8.56 -4.51 -5.09
N ASP A 116 -8.08 -5.20 -6.11
CA ASP A 116 -8.85 -5.45 -7.35
C ASP A 116 -9.83 -6.61 -7.25
N SER A 117 -9.94 -7.22 -6.08
CA SER A 117 -10.89 -8.27 -5.78
C SER A 117 -11.49 -8.01 -4.39
N PRO A 118 -12.83 -7.99 -4.22
CA PRO A 118 -13.43 -7.79 -2.91
C PRO A 118 -12.98 -8.86 -1.92
N PHE A 119 -12.89 -8.48 -0.64
CA PHE A 119 -12.60 -9.44 0.42
C PHE A 119 -13.66 -10.55 0.43
N ASP A 120 -13.19 -11.80 0.43
CA ASP A 120 -14.02 -13.00 0.52
C ASP A 120 -13.60 -13.81 1.75
N PRO A 121 -14.47 -13.95 2.76
CA PRO A 121 -14.14 -14.71 3.96
C PRO A 121 -13.92 -16.20 3.71
N ASP A 122 -14.44 -16.75 2.60
CA ASP A 122 -14.26 -18.15 2.24
C ASP A 122 -12.94 -18.39 1.46
N ASP A 123 -12.36 -17.33 0.90
CA ASP A 123 -11.06 -17.36 0.24
C ASP A 123 -10.37 -16.01 0.48
N THR A 124 -9.64 -15.91 1.59
CA THR A 124 -8.99 -14.64 1.96
C THR A 124 -7.81 -14.28 1.09
N ASP A 125 -7.27 -15.25 0.34
CA ASP A 125 -6.06 -15.08 -0.49
C ASP A 125 -4.94 -14.34 0.28
N THR A 126 -4.75 -14.69 1.55
CA THR A 126 -3.78 -14.02 2.43
C THR A 126 -2.96 -15.06 3.19
N PHE A 127 -1.63 -14.97 3.03
CA PHE A 127 -0.68 -15.94 3.57
C PHE A 127 0.39 -15.21 4.37
N ALA A 128 0.66 -15.67 5.59
CA ALA A 128 1.61 -15.03 6.48
C ALA A 128 3.05 -15.17 5.98
N GLU A 129 3.80 -14.08 6.04
CA GLU A 129 5.24 -14.04 5.79
C GLU A 129 5.82 -12.81 6.49
N VAL A 130 6.62 -13.02 7.53
CA VAL A 130 7.24 -11.92 8.27
C VAL A 130 8.41 -11.36 7.46
N VAL A 131 8.34 -10.09 7.08
CA VAL A 131 9.39 -9.39 6.31
C VAL A 131 9.95 -8.19 7.06
N ILE A 132 9.26 -7.71 8.11
CA ILE A 132 9.71 -6.57 8.93
C ILE A 132 9.40 -6.81 10.40
#